data_13c10f9a3558179912491ed1931be364
#
_entry.id   13c10f9a3558179912491ed1931be364
#
_cell.length_a   1.000
_cell.length_b   1.000
_cell.length_c   1.000
_cell.angle_alpha   90.00
_cell.angle_beta   90.00
_cell.angle_gamma   90.00
#
_symmetry.space_group_name_H-M   'P 1'
#
loop_
_entity.id
_entity.type
_entity.pdbx_description
1 polymer ?
#
loop_
_entity_poly.entity_id
_entity_poly.type
_entity_poly.pdbx_seq_one_letter_code
_entity_poly.pdbx_strand_id
1 'polypeptide(L)'
;LYHGKVIAGFAGSVADAFALFDKFEGKLSDCNGNLVRAAVEFAKEWRRDRVLQKLEALLIMTDGDHLFLVSGSGEVIEPDDGILAIGSGGNYALAAARALCSVSDLSAREIAERSLHVAADICVYTNHNVIVEEIG
;
A
#
# COMPACT_ATOMS: atom_id res chain seq x y z
N LEU A 1 -0.94 1.17 11.91
CA LEU A 1 -1.69 0.02 12.40
C LEU A 1 -0.83 -0.85 13.31
N TYR A 2 -1.47 -1.62 14.14
CA TYR A 2 -0.82 -2.59 15.03
C TYR A 2 0.31 -1.96 15.85
N HIS A 3 -0.03 -0.95 16.68
CA HIS A 3 0.89 -0.24 17.56
C HIS A 3 2.07 0.43 16.82
N GLY A 4 1.81 0.92 15.62
CA GLY A 4 2.82 1.61 14.81
C GLY A 4 3.82 0.68 14.10
N LYS A 5 3.60 -0.63 14.12
CA LYS A 5 4.48 -1.62 13.48
C LYS A 5 4.14 -1.89 12.02
N VAL A 6 2.96 -1.46 11.57
CA VAL A 6 2.49 -1.66 10.21
C VAL A 6 2.00 -0.34 9.64
N ILE A 7 2.48 -0.01 8.43
CA ILE A 7 1.96 1.11 7.64
C ILE A 7 1.07 0.54 6.55
N ALA A 8 -0.11 1.15 6.37
CA ALA A 8 -1.01 0.80 5.30
C ALA A 8 -1.41 2.05 4.53
N GLY A 9 -1.54 1.90 3.23
CA GLY A 9 -2.02 2.94 2.32
C GLY A 9 -3.12 2.40 1.43
N PHE A 10 -3.88 3.30 0.83
CA PHE A 10 -5.00 2.89 -0.04
C PHE A 10 -5.15 3.82 -1.24
N ALA A 11 -5.79 3.29 -2.28
CA ALA A 11 -6.35 4.05 -3.39
C ALA A 11 -7.79 3.61 -3.61
N GLY A 12 -8.71 4.56 -3.82
CA GLY A 12 -10.12 4.29 -4.00
C GLY A 12 -10.99 5.10 -3.04
N SER A 13 -12.16 4.57 -2.69
CA SER A 13 -13.09 5.22 -1.78
C SER A 13 -12.55 5.27 -0.35
N VAL A 14 -12.58 6.46 0.27
CA VAL A 14 -12.12 6.65 1.66
C VAL A 14 -12.94 5.80 2.64
N ALA A 15 -14.26 5.82 2.49
CA ALA A 15 -15.15 5.04 3.36
C ALA A 15 -14.87 3.54 3.24
N ASP A 16 -14.68 3.05 2.01
CA ASP A 16 -14.35 1.65 1.75
C ASP A 16 -12.99 1.28 2.36
N ALA A 17 -12.01 2.17 2.21
CA ALA A 17 -10.67 1.94 2.76
C ALA A 17 -10.69 1.81 4.28
N PHE A 18 -11.44 2.67 4.98
CA PHE A 18 -11.55 2.59 6.43
C PHE A 18 -12.20 1.29 6.89
N ALA A 19 -13.25 0.84 6.21
CA ALA A 19 -13.88 -0.44 6.51
C ALA A 19 -12.90 -1.60 6.33
N LEU A 20 -12.10 -1.56 5.27
CA LEU A 20 -11.10 -2.58 4.99
C LEU A 20 -9.93 -2.53 6.01
N PHE A 21 -9.50 -1.34 6.42
CA PHE A 21 -8.46 -1.19 7.44
C PHE A 21 -8.89 -1.78 8.78
N ASP A 22 -10.13 -1.57 9.19
CA ASP A 22 -10.65 -2.15 10.43
C ASP A 22 -10.62 -3.68 10.39
N LYS A 23 -11.01 -4.28 9.27
CA LYS A 23 -10.96 -5.71 9.06
C LYS A 23 -9.52 -6.23 9.07
N PHE A 24 -8.62 -5.53 8.38
CA PHE A 24 -7.21 -5.91 8.32
C PHE A 24 -6.55 -5.83 9.68
N GLU A 25 -6.81 -4.78 10.45
CA GLU A 25 -6.28 -4.63 11.80
C GLU A 25 -6.73 -5.76 12.72
N GLY A 26 -7.98 -6.20 12.59
CA GLY A 26 -8.49 -7.38 13.27
C GLY A 26 -7.71 -8.63 12.91
N LYS A 27 -7.39 -8.83 11.63
CA LYS A 27 -6.57 -9.97 11.18
C LYS A 27 -5.14 -9.90 11.72
N LEU A 28 -4.54 -8.72 11.78
CA LEU A 28 -3.23 -8.54 12.39
C LEU A 28 -3.22 -8.97 13.86
N SER A 29 -4.22 -8.57 14.62
CA SER A 29 -4.38 -8.97 16.01
C SER A 29 -4.53 -10.49 16.15
N ASP A 30 -5.38 -11.09 15.32
CA ASP A 30 -5.60 -12.54 15.32
C ASP A 30 -4.35 -13.33 14.96
N CYS A 31 -3.48 -12.77 14.14
CA CYS A 31 -2.23 -13.40 13.69
C CYS A 31 -1.02 -12.95 14.50
N ASN A 32 -1.20 -12.29 15.64
CA ASN A 32 -0.15 -11.78 16.51
C ASN A 32 0.88 -10.91 15.80
N GLY A 33 0.42 -10.08 14.85
CA GLY A 33 1.26 -9.15 14.10
C GLY A 33 2.02 -9.76 12.93
N ASN A 34 1.78 -11.03 12.59
CA ASN A 34 2.36 -11.66 11.42
C ASN A 34 1.70 -11.11 10.15
N LEU A 35 2.38 -10.20 9.46
CA LEU A 35 1.83 -9.51 8.30
C LEU A 35 1.51 -10.46 7.14
N VAL A 36 2.40 -11.41 6.85
CA VAL A 36 2.21 -12.37 5.75
C VAL A 36 0.91 -13.15 5.95
N ARG A 37 0.73 -13.70 7.14
CA ARG A 37 -0.46 -14.48 7.47
C ARG A 37 -1.71 -13.62 7.50
N ALA A 38 -1.63 -12.44 8.07
CA ALA A 38 -2.75 -11.51 8.14
C ALA A 38 -3.19 -11.06 6.73
N ALA A 39 -2.25 -10.76 5.84
CA ALA A 39 -2.55 -10.37 4.46
C ALA A 39 -3.26 -11.48 3.70
N VAL A 40 -2.79 -12.72 3.83
CA VAL A 40 -3.41 -13.88 3.17
C VAL A 40 -4.82 -14.14 3.69
N GLU A 41 -5.00 -14.14 5.00
CA GLU A 41 -6.32 -14.36 5.62
C GLU A 41 -7.30 -13.22 5.27
N PHE A 42 -6.82 -11.99 5.27
CA PHE A 42 -7.61 -10.83 4.89
C PHE A 42 -8.04 -10.89 3.41
N ALA A 43 -7.14 -11.25 2.51
CA ALA A 43 -7.45 -11.38 1.09
C ALA A 43 -8.51 -12.46 0.84
N LYS A 44 -8.42 -13.57 1.55
CA LYS A 44 -9.43 -14.63 1.47
C LYS A 44 -10.80 -14.15 1.93
N GLU A 45 -10.86 -13.43 3.03
CA GLU A 45 -12.10 -12.88 3.55
C GLU A 45 -12.70 -11.85 2.59
N TRP A 46 -11.88 -10.95 2.06
CA TRP A 46 -12.32 -9.93 1.10
C TRP A 46 -12.94 -10.58 -0.14
N ARG A 47 -12.32 -11.62 -0.65
CA ARG A 47 -12.82 -12.35 -1.82
C ARG A 47 -14.14 -13.07 -1.55
N ARG A 48 -14.34 -13.59 -0.35
CA ARG A 48 -15.52 -14.42 0.01
C ARG A 48 -16.71 -13.63 0.50
N ASP A 49 -16.48 -12.53 1.19
CA ASP A 49 -17.54 -11.75 1.83
C ASP A 49 -18.27 -10.91 0.78
N ARG A 50 -19.59 -11.12 0.66
CA ARG A 50 -20.40 -10.41 -0.34
C ARG A 50 -20.47 -8.92 -0.11
N VAL A 51 -20.38 -8.47 1.13
CA VAL A 51 -20.35 -7.05 1.48
C VAL A 51 -19.00 -6.46 1.11
N LEU A 52 -17.91 -7.09 1.50
CA LEU A 52 -16.55 -6.63 1.22
C LEU A 52 -16.23 -6.62 -0.27
N GLN A 53 -16.76 -7.59 -1.04
CA GLN A 53 -16.55 -7.65 -2.50
C GLN A 53 -17.06 -6.42 -3.25
N LYS A 54 -18.00 -5.69 -2.67
CA LYS A 54 -18.54 -4.48 -3.28
C LYS A 54 -17.67 -3.26 -3.03
N LEU A 55 -16.71 -3.37 -2.13
CA LEU A 55 -15.82 -2.27 -1.80
C LEU A 55 -14.76 -2.10 -2.88
N GLU A 56 -14.56 -0.85 -3.30
CA GLU A 56 -13.59 -0.50 -4.34
C GLU A 56 -12.40 0.21 -3.72
N ALA A 57 -11.32 -0.53 -3.53
CA ALA A 57 -10.05 0.01 -3.05
C ALA A 57 -8.93 -0.97 -3.38
N LEU A 58 -7.72 -0.44 -3.46
CA LEU A 58 -6.49 -1.20 -3.44
C LEU A 58 -5.75 -0.84 -2.16
N LEU A 59 -5.16 -1.81 -1.50
CA LEU A 59 -4.41 -1.59 -0.27
C LEU A 59 -2.96 -1.98 -0.44
N ILE A 60 -2.07 -1.18 0.12
CA ILE A 60 -0.66 -1.51 0.29
C ILE A 60 -0.40 -1.58 1.78
N MET A 61 0.39 -2.56 2.23
CA MET A 61 0.75 -2.71 3.61
C MET A 61 2.17 -3.20 3.79
N THR A 62 2.84 -2.71 4.81
CA THR A 62 4.22 -3.10 5.11
C THR A 62 4.49 -3.11 6.61
N ASP A 63 5.36 -4.04 7.03
CA ASP A 63 5.90 -4.09 8.40
C ASP A 63 7.41 -3.78 8.44
N GLY A 64 7.98 -3.35 7.30
CA GLY A 64 9.40 -3.13 7.13
C GLY A 64 10.16 -4.29 6.50
N ASP A 65 9.70 -5.53 6.72
CA ASP A 65 10.30 -6.73 6.14
C ASP A 65 9.56 -7.19 4.89
N HIS A 66 8.26 -6.96 4.84
CA HIS A 66 7.39 -7.35 3.73
C HIS A 66 6.60 -6.15 3.22
N LEU A 67 6.29 -6.16 1.94
CA LEU A 67 5.46 -5.14 1.28
C LEU A 67 4.47 -5.85 0.37
N PHE A 68 3.17 -5.66 0.63
CA PHE A 68 2.11 -6.34 -0.11
C PHE A 68 1.12 -5.36 -0.73
N LEU A 69 0.67 -5.72 -1.93
CA LEU A 69 -0.54 -5.16 -2.54
C LEU A 69 -1.66 -6.17 -2.38
N VAL A 70 -2.79 -5.75 -1.85
CA VAL A 70 -3.97 -6.61 -1.67
C VAL A 70 -5.17 -6.01 -2.39
N SER A 71 -5.89 -6.84 -3.13
CA SER A 71 -7.09 -6.43 -3.88
C SER A 71 -8.29 -7.33 -3.55
N GLY A 72 -9.48 -6.83 -3.93
CA GLY A 72 -10.74 -7.56 -3.69
C GLY A 72 -10.89 -8.86 -4.47
N SER A 73 -10.05 -9.11 -5.47
CA SER A 73 -10.00 -10.38 -6.19
C SER A 73 -9.34 -11.50 -5.37
N GLY A 74 -8.80 -11.18 -4.19
CA GLY A 74 -8.10 -12.12 -3.33
C GLY A 74 -6.62 -12.24 -3.63
N GLU A 75 -6.08 -11.35 -4.46
CA GLU A 75 -4.65 -11.33 -4.80
C GLU A 75 -3.84 -10.68 -3.68
N VAL A 76 -2.70 -11.29 -3.39
CA VAL A 76 -1.67 -10.72 -2.52
C VAL A 76 -0.38 -10.71 -3.33
N ILE A 77 0.12 -9.53 -3.66
CA ILE A 77 1.28 -9.35 -4.52
C ILE A 77 2.42 -8.74 -3.70
N GLU A 78 3.58 -9.39 -3.74
CA GLU A 78 4.81 -8.85 -3.18
C GLU A 78 5.76 -8.51 -4.32
N PRO A 79 6.22 -7.25 -4.45
CA PRO A 79 7.11 -6.86 -5.54
C PRO A 79 8.53 -7.36 -5.29
N ASP A 80 9.23 -7.76 -6.35
CA ASP A 80 10.62 -8.23 -6.25
C ASP A 80 11.60 -7.11 -5.89
N ASP A 81 11.29 -5.88 -6.28
CA ASP A 81 12.17 -4.72 -6.09
C ASP A 81 11.84 -3.87 -4.86
N GLY A 82 10.88 -4.29 -4.05
CA GLY A 82 10.50 -3.58 -2.83
C GLY A 82 9.77 -2.26 -3.05
N ILE A 83 9.19 -2.05 -4.24
CA ILE A 83 8.48 -0.82 -4.60
C ILE A 83 7.06 -1.14 -5.03
N LEU A 84 6.09 -0.44 -4.44
CA LEU A 84 4.69 -0.49 -4.85
C LEU A 84 4.13 0.92 -4.95
N ALA A 85 3.24 1.12 -5.91
CA ALA A 85 2.49 2.36 -6.05
C ALA A 85 1.08 2.05 -6.53
N ILE A 86 0.10 2.77 -6.01
CA ILE A 86 -1.32 2.63 -6.38
C ILE A 86 -1.94 4.00 -6.59
N GLY A 87 -3.11 4.02 -7.24
CA GLY A 87 -3.84 5.23 -7.55
C GLY A 87 -3.62 5.70 -8.98
N SER A 88 -4.22 6.84 -9.33
CA SER A 88 -4.20 7.41 -10.69
C SER A 88 -2.78 7.76 -11.17
N GLY A 89 -1.94 8.23 -10.26
CA GLY A 89 -0.53 8.55 -10.54
C GLY A 89 0.44 7.41 -10.25
N GLY A 90 -0.07 6.22 -9.90
CA GLY A 90 0.75 5.11 -9.40
C GLY A 90 1.86 4.68 -10.36
N ASN A 91 1.54 4.52 -11.65
CA ASN A 91 2.54 4.09 -12.62
C ASN A 91 3.65 5.11 -12.84
N TYR A 92 3.34 6.40 -12.77
CA TYR A 92 4.35 7.46 -12.87
C TYR A 92 5.28 7.44 -11.66
N ALA A 93 4.72 7.32 -10.47
CA ALA A 93 5.50 7.23 -9.24
C ALA A 93 6.36 5.95 -9.22
N LEU A 94 5.81 4.82 -9.66
CA LEU A 94 6.52 3.54 -9.73
C LEU A 94 7.72 3.63 -10.67
N ALA A 95 7.53 4.17 -11.87
CA ALA A 95 8.60 4.34 -12.85
C ALA A 95 9.70 5.25 -12.30
N ALA A 96 9.33 6.37 -11.68
CA ALA A 96 10.29 7.29 -11.07
C ALA A 96 11.06 6.62 -9.93
N ALA A 97 10.39 5.89 -9.05
CA ALA A 97 11.02 5.19 -7.94
C ALA A 97 12.01 4.13 -8.41
N ARG A 98 11.65 3.34 -9.41
CA ARG A 98 12.55 2.34 -9.99
C ARG A 98 13.80 2.98 -10.61
N ALA A 99 13.61 4.08 -11.33
CA ALA A 99 14.74 4.80 -11.93
C ALA A 99 15.68 5.34 -10.86
N LEU A 100 15.13 5.99 -9.81
CA LEU A 100 15.92 6.54 -8.73
C LEU A 100 16.66 5.46 -7.93
N CYS A 101 16.04 4.33 -7.68
CA CYS A 101 16.68 3.20 -7.00
C CYS A 101 17.88 2.66 -7.78
N SER A 102 17.81 2.66 -9.12
CA SER A 102 18.85 2.08 -9.96
C SER A 102 20.09 2.97 -10.13
N VAL A 103 19.96 4.29 -9.95
CA VAL A 103 21.00 5.25 -10.28
C VAL A 103 21.43 6.17 -9.12
N SER A 104 20.87 5.99 -7.94
CA SER A 104 21.19 6.87 -6.81
C SER A 104 21.26 6.09 -5.50
N ASP A 105 21.86 6.73 -4.49
CA ASP A 105 21.96 6.23 -3.12
C ASP A 105 20.95 6.93 -2.20
N LEU A 106 19.88 7.49 -2.76
CA LEU A 106 18.83 8.14 -1.99
C LEU A 106 18.15 7.17 -1.03
N SER A 107 17.74 7.68 0.12
CA SER A 107 16.96 6.90 1.09
C SER A 107 15.58 6.55 0.52
N ALA A 108 14.94 5.55 1.11
CA ALA A 108 13.57 5.17 0.74
C ALA A 108 12.62 6.36 0.87
N ARG A 109 12.75 7.16 1.93
CA ARG A 109 11.99 8.38 2.13
C ARG A 109 12.14 9.37 0.97
N GLU A 110 13.39 9.66 0.59
CA GLU A 110 13.68 10.59 -0.49
C GLU A 110 13.16 10.08 -1.83
N ILE A 111 13.32 8.79 -2.10
CA ILE A 111 12.81 8.16 -3.33
C ILE A 111 11.29 8.26 -3.39
N ALA A 112 10.60 7.94 -2.32
CA ALA A 112 9.14 7.99 -2.26
C ALA A 112 8.63 9.42 -2.49
N GLU A 113 9.21 10.38 -1.80
CA GLU A 113 8.82 11.78 -1.90
C GLU A 113 9.05 12.34 -3.31
N ARG A 114 10.23 12.12 -3.87
CA ARG A 114 10.56 12.58 -5.23
C ARG A 114 9.70 11.92 -6.29
N SER A 115 9.43 10.64 -6.13
CA SER A 115 8.59 9.88 -7.07
C SER A 115 7.15 10.38 -7.09
N LEU A 116 6.59 10.74 -5.95
CA LEU A 116 5.25 11.33 -5.86
C LEU A 116 5.20 12.73 -6.48
N HIS A 117 6.25 13.53 -6.34
CA HIS A 117 6.33 14.82 -7.01
C HIS A 117 6.42 14.69 -8.54
N VAL A 118 7.14 13.69 -9.05
CA VAL A 118 7.14 13.38 -10.48
C VAL A 118 5.74 13.01 -10.96
N ALA A 119 5.05 12.16 -10.22
CA ALA A 119 3.67 11.79 -10.53
C ALA A 119 2.74 13.02 -10.53
N ALA A 120 2.92 13.93 -9.57
CA ALA A 120 2.13 15.15 -9.48
C ALA A 120 2.37 16.09 -10.67
N ASP A 121 3.60 16.13 -11.20
CA ASP A 121 3.93 16.93 -12.38
C ASP A 121 3.27 16.39 -13.66
N ILE A 122 3.00 15.09 -13.71
CA ILE A 122 2.48 14.43 -14.91
C ILE A 122 0.97 14.22 -14.85
N CYS A 123 0.45 13.76 -13.70
CA CYS A 123 -0.94 13.34 -13.54
C CYS A 123 -1.79 14.47 -12.94
N VAL A 124 -2.83 14.88 -13.63
CA VAL A 124 -3.72 15.97 -13.19
C VAL A 124 -4.52 15.62 -11.93
N TYR A 125 -4.67 14.35 -11.61
CA TYR A 125 -5.40 13.88 -10.43
C TYR A 125 -4.56 13.79 -9.18
N THR A 126 -3.28 14.13 -9.25
CA THR A 126 -2.38 14.15 -8.11
C THR A 126 -1.92 15.57 -7.81
N ASN A 127 -1.28 15.77 -6.66
CA ASN A 127 -0.77 17.07 -6.25
C ASN A 127 0.57 16.92 -5.53
N HIS A 128 1.18 18.05 -5.18
CA HIS A 128 2.47 18.10 -4.49
C HIS A 128 2.34 18.06 -2.96
N ASN A 129 1.14 17.85 -2.41
CA ASN A 129 0.92 17.70 -0.98
C ASN A 129 1.26 16.27 -0.57
N VAL A 130 2.52 16.04 -0.18
CA VAL A 130 3.05 14.71 0.12
C VAL A 130 3.28 14.57 1.63
N ILE A 131 2.76 13.48 2.20
CA ILE A 131 3.03 13.09 3.57
C ILE A 131 3.84 11.79 3.52
N VAL A 132 4.93 11.73 4.25
CA VAL A 132 5.80 10.56 4.30
C VAL A 132 5.79 9.98 5.71
N GLU A 133 5.59 8.67 5.80
CA GLU A 133 5.68 7.91 7.04
C GLU A 133 6.74 6.83 6.91
N GLU A 134 7.42 6.52 8.00
CA GLU A 134 8.51 5.56 8.03
C GLU A 134 8.31 4.56 9.16
N ILE A 135 8.78 3.33 8.95
CA ILE A 135 8.89 2.29 9.97
C ILE A 135 10.37 2.08 10.27
N GLY A 136 10.66 1.92 11.49
CA GLY A 136 12.01 1.62 11.94
C GLY A 136 12.42 2.43 13.09
#